data_ffb0c2fed84cf0a8dd9be2ac4d0a87f8
#
_entry.id   ffb0c2fed84cf0a8dd9be2ac4d0a87f8
#
_cell.length_a   1.000
_cell.length_b   1.000
_cell.length_c   1.000
_cell.angle_alpha   90.00
_cell.angle_beta   90.00
_cell.angle_gamma   90.00
#
_symmetry.space_group_name_H-M   'P 1'
#
loop_
_entity.id
_entity.type
_entity.pdbx_description
1 polymer ?
#
loop_
_entity_poly.entity_id
_entity_poly.type
_entity_poly.pdbx_seq_one_letter_code
_entity_poly.pdbx_strand_id
1 'polypeptide(L)'
;IVDEVDSVLIDDARTPLIISGPVPKGDDQLFEQLRPLVERLVEAQKALATKYLSEAKRLIASNDKKEVEEGFLALYRSHKCLPKNKALIKFLSEQGIKAGMLKTEEIYMEQNNKRMHEVTEPLYFVIEEKLNSVDLTDKGIDLITGNSEDPTLFVLPDIAAQLSELENQNLTNEQLLEKKDELLTNYAIKSERVHTINQLLKAYTMFEKDD
;
A
#
# COMPACT_ATOMS: atom_id res chain seq x y z
N ILE A 1 29.13 20.77 2.03
CA ILE A 1 28.14 21.85 1.80
C ILE A 1 27.51 21.72 0.42
N VAL A 2 28.34 21.49 -0.64
CA VAL A 2 27.84 21.31 -2.00
C VAL A 2 27.02 20.03 -2.14
N ASP A 3 27.42 18.95 -1.46
CA ASP A 3 26.70 17.67 -1.49
C ASP A 3 25.33 17.77 -0.81
N GLU A 4 25.21 18.55 0.25
CA GLU A 4 23.94 18.81 0.91
C GLU A 4 22.99 19.64 0.04
N VAL A 5 23.53 20.61 -0.71
CA VAL A 5 22.74 21.44 -1.64
C VAL A 5 22.25 20.59 -2.81
N ASP A 6 23.07 19.72 -3.36
CA ASP A 6 22.67 18.80 -4.42
C ASP A 6 21.65 17.78 -3.95
N SER A 7 21.80 17.25 -2.74
CA SER A 7 20.85 16.36 -2.10
C SER A 7 19.50 17.02 -1.88
N VAL A 8 19.49 18.26 -1.40
CA VAL A 8 18.27 19.06 -1.21
C VAL A 8 17.59 19.36 -2.53
N LEU A 9 18.34 19.70 -3.56
CA LEU A 9 17.80 19.94 -4.91
C LEU A 9 17.20 18.68 -5.55
N ILE A 10 17.81 17.51 -5.32
CA ILE A 10 17.28 16.23 -5.81
C ILE A 10 16.01 15.84 -5.03
N ASP A 11 15.99 16.02 -3.73
CA ASP A 11 14.82 15.77 -2.90
C ASP A 11 13.69 16.75 -3.23
N ASP A 12 14.00 18.02 -3.43
CA ASP A 12 13.05 19.02 -3.89
C ASP A 12 12.51 18.72 -5.29
N ALA A 13 13.30 18.16 -6.18
CA ALA A 13 12.86 17.75 -7.50
C ALA A 13 11.91 16.54 -7.48
N ARG A 14 11.95 15.70 -6.45
CA ARG A 14 11.00 14.59 -6.24
C ARG A 14 9.74 15.02 -5.50
N THR A 15 9.87 15.93 -4.57
CA THR A 15 8.81 16.36 -3.67
C THR A 15 7.94 17.49 -4.24
N PRO A 16 8.45 18.48 -4.99
CA PRO A 16 7.65 19.61 -5.44
C PRO A 16 6.53 19.30 -6.41
N LEU A 17 6.62 18.22 -7.15
CA LEU A 17 5.54 17.76 -8.03
C LEU A 17 4.29 17.36 -7.24
N ILE A 18 4.45 17.12 -5.93
CA ILE A 18 3.39 16.68 -5.03
C ILE A 18 2.98 17.78 -4.05
N ILE A 19 3.89 18.67 -3.65
CA ILE A 19 3.73 19.58 -2.51
C ILE A 19 3.74 21.07 -2.90
N SER A 20 4.40 21.44 -3.98
CA SER A 20 4.61 22.85 -4.33
C SER A 20 3.54 23.43 -5.23
N GLY A 21 2.39 23.51 -4.73
CA GLY A 21 1.38 24.37 -5.29
C GLY A 21 0.52 24.89 -4.15
N PRO A 22 -0.04 26.07 -4.20
CA PRO A 22 -1.15 26.36 -3.32
C PRO A 22 -2.12 25.21 -3.51
N VAL A 23 -2.45 24.53 -2.41
CA VAL A 23 -3.46 23.47 -2.40
C VAL A 23 -4.64 23.99 -3.21
N PRO A 24 -4.83 23.54 -4.45
CA PRO A 24 -5.98 24.02 -5.20
C PRO A 24 -7.22 23.51 -4.47
N LYS A 25 -8.30 24.22 -4.56
CA LYS A 25 -9.62 23.75 -4.08
C LYS A 25 -10.00 22.35 -4.59
N GLY A 26 -9.18 21.76 -5.46
CA GLY A 26 -9.29 20.42 -5.97
C GLY A 26 -8.87 19.30 -5.01
N ASP A 27 -8.01 19.58 -4.05
CA ASP A 27 -7.55 18.54 -3.10
C ASP A 27 -8.66 18.12 -2.15
N ASP A 28 -9.44 19.06 -1.65
CA ASP A 28 -10.60 18.75 -0.82
C ASP A 28 -11.63 17.90 -1.58
N GLN A 29 -11.84 18.18 -2.86
CA GLN A 29 -12.71 17.38 -3.73
C GLN A 29 -12.15 15.97 -3.96
N LEU A 30 -10.84 15.86 -4.15
CA LEU A 30 -10.18 14.56 -4.32
C LEU A 30 -10.30 13.71 -3.05
N PHE A 31 -10.08 14.30 -1.88
CA PHE A 31 -10.28 13.63 -0.58
C PHE A 31 -11.73 13.14 -0.41
N GLU A 32 -12.70 13.98 -0.72
CA GLU A 32 -14.11 13.61 -0.62
C GLU A 32 -14.50 12.50 -1.62
N GLN A 33 -13.95 12.52 -2.82
CA GLN A 33 -14.20 11.47 -3.83
C GLN A 33 -13.56 10.13 -3.46
N LEU A 34 -12.37 10.15 -2.88
CA LEU A 34 -11.63 8.94 -2.53
C LEU A 34 -12.02 8.35 -1.18
N ARG A 35 -12.56 9.17 -0.29
CA ARG A 35 -12.96 8.76 1.06
C ARG A 35 -13.88 7.54 1.08
N PRO A 36 -14.96 7.46 0.30
CA PRO A 36 -15.81 6.27 0.29
C PRO A 36 -15.08 5.01 -0.16
N LEU A 37 -14.14 5.13 -1.09
CA LEU A 37 -13.32 4.03 -1.57
C LEU A 37 -12.38 3.52 -0.48
N VAL A 38 -11.76 4.44 0.24
CA VAL A 38 -10.89 4.11 1.38
C VAL A 38 -11.67 3.47 2.51
N GLU A 39 -12.86 3.96 2.82
CA GLU A 39 -13.74 3.36 3.83
C GLU A 39 -14.12 1.92 3.46
N ARG A 40 -14.41 1.64 2.20
CA ARG A 40 -14.65 0.27 1.69
C ARG A 40 -13.42 -0.62 1.85
N LEU A 41 -12.23 -0.13 1.54
CA LEU A 41 -10.98 -0.84 1.74
C LEU A 41 -10.74 -1.18 3.21
N VAL A 42 -10.95 -0.23 4.09
CA VAL A 42 -10.74 -0.39 5.53
C VAL A 42 -11.75 -1.39 6.11
N GLU A 43 -13.02 -1.32 5.73
CA GLU A 43 -14.05 -2.28 6.17
C GLU A 43 -13.74 -3.70 5.69
N ALA A 44 -13.38 -3.86 4.42
CA ALA A 44 -12.99 -5.16 3.87
C ALA A 44 -11.76 -5.72 4.58
N GLN A 45 -10.76 -4.88 4.85
CA GLN A 45 -9.54 -5.26 5.56
C GLN A 45 -9.81 -5.62 7.02
N LYS A 46 -10.69 -4.90 7.72
CA LYS A 46 -11.11 -5.24 9.09
C LYS A 46 -11.76 -6.61 9.16
N ALA A 47 -12.67 -6.90 8.24
CA ALA A 47 -13.32 -8.21 8.14
C ALA A 47 -12.29 -9.32 7.89
N LEU A 48 -11.36 -9.09 6.99
CA LEU A 48 -10.28 -10.03 6.66
C LEU A 48 -9.34 -10.24 7.85
N ALA A 49 -8.93 -9.18 8.54
CA ALA A 49 -8.10 -9.26 9.72
C ALA A 49 -8.75 -10.06 10.85
N THR A 50 -10.03 -9.85 11.08
CA THR A 50 -10.82 -10.59 12.07
C THR A 50 -10.91 -12.08 11.71
N LYS A 51 -11.15 -12.38 10.44
CA LYS A 51 -11.18 -13.75 9.92
C LYS A 51 -9.85 -14.46 10.16
N TYR A 52 -8.74 -13.85 9.79
CA TYR A 52 -7.41 -14.43 9.99
C TYR A 52 -7.04 -14.57 11.45
N LEU A 53 -7.42 -13.63 12.30
CA LEU A 53 -7.18 -13.73 13.74
C LEU A 53 -7.96 -14.91 14.36
N SER A 54 -9.21 -15.09 14.00
CA SER A 54 -10.05 -16.21 14.46
C SER A 54 -9.49 -17.55 13.99
N GLU A 55 -9.07 -17.63 12.74
CA GLU A 55 -8.44 -18.81 12.16
C GLU A 55 -7.11 -19.12 12.84
N ALA A 56 -6.30 -18.10 13.11
CA ALA A 56 -5.04 -18.24 13.83
C ALA A 56 -5.25 -18.82 15.24
N LYS A 57 -6.20 -18.30 16.00
CA LYS A 57 -6.53 -18.79 17.35
C LYS A 57 -6.94 -20.27 17.34
N ARG A 58 -7.77 -20.65 16.36
CA ARG A 58 -8.23 -22.03 16.20
C ARG A 58 -7.10 -22.97 15.83
N LEU A 59 -6.28 -22.62 14.84
CA LEU A 59 -5.22 -23.47 14.32
C LEU A 59 -4.01 -23.57 15.25
N ILE A 60 -3.64 -22.49 15.92
CA ILE A 60 -2.52 -22.50 16.90
C ILE A 60 -2.84 -23.37 18.11
N ALA A 61 -4.11 -23.50 18.48
CA ALA A 61 -4.56 -24.37 19.56
C ALA A 61 -4.56 -25.87 19.18
N SER A 62 -4.32 -26.20 17.92
CA SER A 62 -4.26 -27.59 17.46
C SER A 62 -3.00 -28.33 17.95
N ASN A 63 -3.09 -29.65 18.01
CA ASN A 63 -1.95 -30.52 18.27
C ASN A 63 -1.17 -30.91 17.01
N ASP A 64 -1.68 -30.54 15.81
CA ASP A 64 -1.02 -30.81 14.54
C ASP A 64 -0.04 -29.67 14.20
N LYS A 65 1.22 -30.04 13.98
CA LYS A 65 2.28 -29.08 13.67
C LYS A 65 1.99 -28.26 12.41
N LYS A 66 1.41 -28.87 11.38
CA LYS A 66 1.05 -28.17 10.14
C LYS A 66 -0.05 -27.14 10.38
N GLU A 67 -1.08 -27.49 11.12
CA GLU A 67 -2.15 -26.56 11.49
C GLU A 67 -1.61 -25.40 12.33
N VAL A 68 -0.69 -25.66 13.25
CA VAL A 68 -0.03 -24.59 14.02
C VAL A 68 0.78 -23.65 13.12
N GLU A 69 1.52 -24.17 12.15
CA GLU A 69 2.27 -23.36 11.18
C GLU A 69 1.32 -22.51 10.31
N GLU A 70 0.23 -23.10 9.84
CA GLU A 70 -0.83 -22.37 9.10
C GLU A 70 -1.48 -21.31 9.99
N GLY A 71 -1.68 -21.59 11.26
CA GLY A 71 -2.21 -20.65 12.23
C GLY A 71 -1.31 -19.44 12.44
N PHE A 72 0.00 -19.64 12.52
CA PHE A 72 0.95 -18.52 12.60
C PHE A 72 1.05 -17.72 11.31
N LEU A 73 0.86 -18.35 10.15
CA LEU A 73 0.73 -17.64 8.89
C LEU A 73 -0.53 -16.76 8.88
N ALA A 74 -1.67 -17.27 9.32
CA ALA A 74 -2.90 -16.50 9.45
C ALA A 74 -2.73 -15.35 10.44
N LEU A 75 -2.04 -15.57 11.55
CA LEU A 75 -1.71 -14.51 12.51
C LEU A 75 -0.84 -13.42 11.91
N TYR A 76 0.16 -13.79 11.14
CA TYR A 76 1.04 -12.85 10.45
C TYR A 76 0.26 -12.03 9.40
N ARG A 77 -0.63 -12.66 8.64
CA ARG A 77 -1.54 -11.96 7.73
C ARG A 77 -2.43 -10.95 8.47
N SER A 78 -3.01 -11.34 9.61
CA SER A 78 -3.81 -10.43 10.44
C SER A 78 -2.98 -9.23 10.92
N HIS A 79 -1.75 -9.45 11.31
CA HIS A 79 -0.81 -8.40 11.70
C HIS A 79 -0.49 -7.44 10.54
N LYS A 80 -0.27 -7.97 9.35
CA LYS A 80 -0.06 -7.15 8.14
C LYS A 80 -1.31 -6.40 7.70
N CYS A 81 -2.49 -6.94 8.00
CA CYS A 81 -3.77 -6.27 7.71
C CYS A 81 -3.98 -5.02 8.57
N LEU A 82 -3.93 -5.20 9.89
CA LEU A 82 -4.20 -4.16 10.89
C LEU A 82 -3.36 -4.41 12.15
N PRO A 83 -2.12 -3.94 12.18
CA PRO A 83 -1.19 -4.23 13.29
C PRO A 83 -1.64 -3.61 14.62
N LYS A 84 -2.48 -2.57 14.59
CA LYS A 84 -3.01 -1.89 15.78
C LYS A 84 -4.38 -2.41 16.25
N ASN A 85 -4.87 -3.50 15.68
CA ASN A 85 -6.11 -4.13 16.13
C ASN A 85 -5.96 -4.58 17.59
N LYS A 86 -6.85 -4.10 18.45
CA LYS A 86 -6.82 -4.38 19.90
C LYS A 86 -6.89 -5.87 20.23
N ALA A 87 -7.73 -6.62 19.52
CA ALA A 87 -7.87 -8.08 19.69
C ALA A 87 -6.59 -8.81 19.28
N LEU A 88 -5.94 -8.38 18.20
CA LEU A 88 -4.64 -8.91 17.77
C LEU A 88 -3.55 -8.64 18.81
N ILE A 89 -3.45 -7.41 19.30
CA ILE A 89 -2.46 -7.02 20.30
C ILE A 89 -2.63 -7.84 21.58
N LYS A 90 -3.88 -8.05 22.01
CA LYS A 90 -4.20 -8.88 23.15
C LYS A 90 -3.74 -10.32 22.95
N PHE A 91 -4.00 -10.89 21.78
CA PHE A 91 -3.57 -12.25 21.46
C PHE A 91 -2.03 -12.39 21.38
N LEU A 92 -1.35 -11.40 20.81
CA LEU A 92 0.11 -11.34 20.75
C LEU A 92 0.77 -11.22 22.13
N SER A 93 0.06 -10.75 23.14
CA SER A 93 0.55 -10.69 24.52
C SER A 93 0.57 -12.05 25.23
N GLU A 94 -0.11 -13.05 24.69
CA GLU A 94 -0.09 -14.41 25.22
C GLU A 94 1.28 -15.07 24.99
N GLN A 95 1.66 -15.94 25.93
CA GLN A 95 2.98 -16.57 25.92
C GLN A 95 3.25 -17.36 24.63
N GLY A 96 4.37 -17.05 23.98
CA GLY A 96 4.85 -17.76 22.79
C GLY A 96 4.20 -17.34 21.47
N ILE A 97 3.10 -16.60 21.50
CA ILE A 97 2.36 -16.21 20.29
C ILE A 97 3.16 -15.22 19.44
N LYS A 98 3.66 -14.15 20.04
CA LYS A 98 4.50 -13.17 19.33
C LYS A 98 5.78 -13.79 18.77
N ALA A 99 6.44 -14.65 19.56
CA ALA A 99 7.66 -15.35 19.13
C ALA A 99 7.41 -16.25 17.92
N GLY A 100 6.29 -16.98 17.91
CA GLY A 100 5.88 -17.80 16.77
C GLY A 100 5.59 -16.99 15.50
N MET A 101 4.92 -15.85 15.65
CA MET A 101 4.67 -14.94 14.54
C MET A 101 5.97 -14.36 13.96
N LEU A 102 6.93 -13.98 14.81
CA LEU A 102 8.22 -13.45 14.36
C LEU A 102 9.05 -14.51 13.61
N LYS A 103 8.99 -15.77 14.03
CA LYS A 103 9.60 -16.85 13.26
C LYS A 103 8.98 -17.03 11.88
N THR A 104 7.68 -16.90 11.78
CA THR A 104 6.98 -16.94 10.50
C THR A 104 7.38 -15.76 9.63
N GLU A 105 7.48 -14.57 10.19
CA GLU A 105 8.00 -13.38 9.49
C GLU A 105 9.40 -13.64 8.92
N GLU A 106 10.32 -14.17 9.71
CA GLU A 106 11.68 -14.51 9.27
C GLU A 106 11.66 -15.44 8.05
N ILE A 107 10.86 -16.49 8.08
CA ILE A 107 10.74 -17.46 6.97
C ILE A 107 10.32 -16.79 5.66
N TYR A 108 9.35 -15.89 5.71
CA TYR A 108 8.85 -15.18 4.52
C TYR A 108 9.72 -14.01 4.09
N MET A 109 10.54 -13.46 4.99
CA MET A 109 11.54 -12.43 4.68
C MET A 109 12.85 -13.00 4.12
N GLU A 110 13.09 -14.29 4.23
CA GLU A 110 14.26 -14.93 3.64
C GLU A 110 14.36 -14.71 2.13
N GLN A 111 15.56 -14.79 1.60
CA GLN A 111 15.83 -14.62 0.16
C GLN A 111 15.28 -13.31 -0.42
N ASN A 112 15.50 -12.19 0.28
CA ASN A 112 15.05 -10.87 -0.17
C ASN A 112 13.53 -10.76 -0.32
N ASN A 113 12.77 -11.30 0.63
CA ASN A 113 11.30 -11.28 0.64
C ASN A 113 10.64 -11.99 -0.55
N LYS A 114 11.34 -12.92 -1.16
CA LYS A 114 10.87 -13.61 -2.37
C LYS A 114 9.49 -14.27 -2.20
N ARG A 115 9.19 -14.73 -0.98
CA ARG A 115 7.93 -15.38 -0.65
C ARG A 115 6.90 -14.46 0.02
N MET A 116 7.22 -13.19 0.22
CA MET A 116 6.33 -12.25 0.91
C MET A 116 4.99 -12.07 0.18
N HIS A 117 4.98 -12.21 -1.15
CA HIS A 117 3.75 -12.18 -1.94
C HIS A 117 2.71 -13.22 -1.52
N GLU A 118 3.14 -14.39 -1.04
CA GLU A 118 2.25 -15.44 -0.52
C GLU A 118 1.46 -14.97 0.70
N VAL A 119 2.07 -14.11 1.51
CA VAL A 119 1.44 -13.51 2.70
C VAL A 119 0.48 -12.40 2.32
N THR A 120 0.88 -11.53 1.39
CA THR A 120 0.21 -10.26 1.10
C THR A 120 -0.86 -10.36 0.02
N GLU A 121 -0.80 -11.35 -0.85
CA GLU A 121 -1.73 -11.53 -1.97
C GLU A 121 -3.22 -11.51 -1.56
N PRO A 122 -3.64 -12.16 -0.47
CA PRO A 122 -5.05 -12.12 -0.06
C PRO A 122 -5.48 -10.83 0.62
N LEU A 123 -4.56 -9.94 0.93
CA LEU A 123 -4.85 -8.67 1.60
C LEU A 123 -5.25 -7.58 0.59
N TYR A 124 -6.03 -6.60 1.03
CA TYR A 124 -6.41 -5.44 0.21
C TYR A 124 -5.34 -4.35 0.20
N PHE A 125 -4.65 -4.19 1.31
CA PHE A 125 -3.47 -3.33 1.43
C PHE A 125 -2.54 -3.90 2.51
N VAL A 126 -1.30 -3.48 2.50
CA VAL A 126 -0.28 -3.94 3.44
C VAL A 126 0.22 -2.76 4.26
N ILE A 127 0.19 -2.89 5.57
CA ILE A 127 0.74 -1.90 6.50
C ILE A 127 2.12 -2.37 6.94
N GLU A 128 3.12 -1.54 6.70
CA GLU A 128 4.49 -1.75 7.16
C GLU A 128 4.82 -0.70 8.22
N GLU A 129 4.65 -1.07 9.49
CA GLU A 129 4.85 -0.14 10.61
C GLU A 129 6.28 0.42 10.68
N LYS A 130 7.28 -0.42 10.41
CA LYS A 130 8.69 -0.02 10.46
C LYS A 130 9.03 1.07 9.44
N LEU A 131 8.37 1.05 8.30
CA LEU A 131 8.55 2.02 7.21
C LEU A 131 7.50 3.14 7.25
N ASN A 132 6.54 3.06 8.16
CA ASN A 132 5.40 3.97 8.21
C ASN A 132 4.71 4.11 6.85
N SER A 133 4.51 2.99 6.16
CA SER A 133 3.94 2.94 4.83
C SER A 133 2.71 2.04 4.75
N VAL A 134 1.82 2.38 3.83
CA VAL A 134 0.66 1.59 3.45
C VAL A 134 0.65 1.48 1.94
N ASP A 135 0.61 0.26 1.42
CA ASP A 135 0.61 -0.01 -0.01
C ASP A 135 -0.61 -0.85 -0.39
N LEU A 136 -1.31 -0.42 -1.45
CA LEU A 136 -2.39 -1.19 -2.05
C LEU A 136 -1.85 -2.44 -2.72
N THR A 137 -2.55 -3.56 -2.53
CA THR A 137 -2.33 -4.77 -3.31
C THR A 137 -3.19 -4.75 -4.59
N ASP A 138 -2.94 -5.68 -5.50
CA ASP A 138 -3.77 -5.85 -6.69
C ASP A 138 -5.25 -6.08 -6.32
N LYS A 139 -5.48 -6.86 -5.29
CA LYS A 139 -6.83 -7.11 -4.76
C LYS A 139 -7.51 -5.85 -4.24
N GLY A 140 -6.76 -4.97 -3.57
CA GLY A 140 -7.26 -3.67 -3.11
C GLY A 140 -7.56 -2.73 -4.27
N ILE A 141 -6.70 -2.69 -5.27
CA ILE A 141 -6.90 -1.92 -6.50
C ILE A 141 -8.16 -2.40 -7.23
N ASP A 142 -8.34 -3.69 -7.37
CA ASP A 142 -9.52 -4.29 -8.00
C ASP A 142 -10.82 -3.91 -7.26
N LEU A 143 -10.78 -3.91 -5.93
CA LEU A 143 -11.94 -3.54 -5.12
C LEU A 143 -12.39 -2.09 -5.36
N ILE A 144 -11.44 -1.15 -5.41
CA ILE A 144 -11.77 0.29 -5.59
C ILE A 144 -11.95 0.68 -7.05
N THR A 145 -11.33 -0.03 -7.97
CA THR A 145 -11.57 0.15 -9.40
C THR A 145 -12.98 -0.33 -9.77
N GLY A 146 -13.40 -1.48 -9.25
CA GLY A 146 -14.75 -2.02 -9.43
C GLY A 146 -15.16 -2.09 -10.90
N ASN A 147 -16.31 -1.50 -11.22
CA ASN A 147 -16.86 -1.41 -12.57
C ASN A 147 -16.47 -0.10 -13.29
N SER A 148 -15.37 0.54 -12.88
CA SER A 148 -14.87 1.74 -13.55
C SER A 148 -14.53 1.47 -15.02
N GLU A 149 -14.77 2.44 -15.88
CA GLU A 149 -14.42 2.35 -17.29
C GLU A 149 -12.90 2.28 -17.52
N ASP A 150 -12.12 2.82 -16.57
CA ASP A 150 -10.65 2.78 -16.62
C ASP A 150 -10.10 1.83 -15.53
N PRO A 151 -9.68 0.60 -15.89
CA PRO A 151 -9.11 -0.34 -14.94
C PRO A 151 -7.73 0.08 -14.40
N THR A 152 -7.09 1.08 -15.01
CA THR A 152 -5.77 1.59 -14.62
C THR A 152 -5.83 2.85 -13.76
N LEU A 153 -7.02 3.26 -13.33
CA LEU A 153 -7.26 4.52 -12.62
C LEU A 153 -6.38 4.71 -11.38
N PHE A 154 -6.11 3.63 -10.65
CA PHE A 154 -5.29 3.60 -9.42
C PHE A 154 -3.94 2.90 -9.61
N VAL A 155 -3.55 2.62 -10.83
CA VAL A 155 -2.28 1.97 -11.17
C VAL A 155 -1.32 3.01 -11.72
N LEU A 156 -0.13 3.11 -11.12
CA LEU A 156 0.94 3.95 -11.67
C LEU A 156 1.53 3.29 -12.91
N PRO A 157 1.55 3.97 -14.06
CA PRO A 157 2.19 3.45 -15.25
C PRO A 157 3.72 3.48 -15.10
N ASP A 158 4.40 2.60 -15.84
CA ASP A 158 5.84 2.67 -15.99
C ASP A 158 6.20 3.83 -16.94
N ILE A 159 6.37 5.02 -16.35
CA ILE A 159 6.65 6.25 -17.10
C ILE A 159 7.99 6.17 -17.86
N ALA A 160 8.98 5.48 -17.30
CA ALA A 160 10.28 5.34 -17.95
C ALA A 160 10.16 4.50 -19.22
N ALA A 161 9.44 3.39 -19.18
CA ALA A 161 9.17 2.55 -20.33
C ALA A 161 8.36 3.30 -21.40
N GLN A 162 7.34 4.05 -21.01
CA GLN A 162 6.52 4.84 -21.93
C GLN A 162 7.32 5.96 -22.61
N LEU A 163 8.17 6.66 -21.87
CA LEU A 163 9.05 7.69 -22.42
C LEU A 163 10.08 7.11 -23.39
N SER A 164 10.66 5.97 -23.06
CA SER A 164 11.60 5.26 -23.94
C SER A 164 10.94 4.79 -25.24
N GLU A 165 9.70 4.30 -25.13
CA GLU A 165 8.92 3.90 -26.30
C GLU A 165 8.62 5.08 -27.22
N LEU A 166 8.28 6.24 -26.66
CA LEU A 166 8.08 7.47 -27.45
C LEU A 166 9.34 7.92 -28.19
N GLU A 167 10.49 7.83 -27.56
CA GLU A 167 11.77 8.19 -28.17
C GLU A 167 12.12 7.31 -29.37
N ASN A 168 11.64 6.07 -29.39
CA ASN A 168 11.82 5.12 -30.49
C ASN A 168 10.82 5.34 -31.64
N GLN A 169 9.82 6.19 -31.47
CA GLN A 169 8.88 6.54 -32.55
C GLN A 169 9.46 7.67 -33.42
N ASN A 170 9.21 7.60 -34.73
CA ASN A 170 9.60 8.64 -35.68
C ASN A 170 8.69 9.87 -35.56
N LEU A 171 8.79 10.59 -34.47
CA LEU A 171 8.03 11.80 -34.21
C LEU A 171 8.87 13.06 -34.45
N THR A 172 8.21 14.15 -34.84
CA THR A 172 8.83 15.47 -34.87
C THR A 172 9.15 15.91 -33.42
N ASN A 173 10.10 16.84 -33.26
CA ASN A 173 10.45 17.36 -31.93
C ASN A 173 9.25 17.97 -31.20
N GLU A 174 8.37 18.66 -31.92
CA GLU A 174 7.16 19.25 -31.35
C GLU A 174 6.17 18.16 -30.89
N GLN A 175 5.94 17.13 -31.71
CA GLN A 175 5.07 16.01 -31.36
C GLN A 175 5.61 15.20 -30.18
N LEU A 176 6.93 14.99 -30.13
CA LEU A 176 7.60 14.29 -29.04
C LEU A 176 7.44 15.06 -27.73
N LEU A 177 7.64 16.38 -27.75
CA LEU A 177 7.51 17.24 -26.58
C LEU A 177 6.06 17.24 -26.07
N GLU A 178 5.08 17.38 -26.96
CA GLU A 178 3.65 17.36 -26.64
C GLU A 178 3.22 16.04 -25.99
N LYS A 179 3.65 14.91 -26.56
CA LYS A 179 3.33 13.58 -26.02
C LYS A 179 4.04 13.30 -24.70
N LYS A 180 5.27 13.74 -24.53
CA LYS A 180 5.99 13.67 -23.24
C LYS A 180 5.25 14.46 -22.16
N ASP A 181 4.81 15.67 -22.47
CA ASP A 181 4.08 16.52 -21.54
C ASP A 181 2.73 15.89 -21.15
N GLU A 182 2.00 15.33 -22.10
CA GLU A 182 0.76 14.58 -21.86
C GLU A 182 0.98 13.37 -20.93
N LEU A 183 2.01 12.56 -21.18
CA LEU A 183 2.35 11.42 -20.34
C LEU A 183 2.73 11.82 -18.92
N LEU A 184 3.53 12.86 -18.76
CA LEU A 184 3.93 13.37 -17.45
C LEU A 184 2.75 13.96 -16.69
N THR A 185 1.84 14.66 -17.36
CA THR A 185 0.62 15.20 -16.77
C THR A 185 -0.29 14.06 -16.27
N ASN A 186 -0.53 13.04 -17.08
CA ASN A 186 -1.33 11.89 -16.70
C ASN A 186 -0.70 11.13 -15.54
N TYR A 187 0.62 10.96 -15.55
CA TYR A 187 1.35 10.33 -14.46
C TYR A 187 1.19 11.12 -13.15
N ALA A 188 1.33 12.45 -13.20
CA ALA A 188 1.17 13.31 -12.03
C ALA A 188 -0.23 13.18 -11.42
N ILE A 189 -1.28 13.16 -12.24
CA ILE A 189 -2.67 12.99 -11.79
C ILE A 189 -2.87 11.63 -11.11
N LYS A 190 -2.38 10.55 -11.71
CA LYS A 190 -2.47 9.20 -11.13
C LYS A 190 -1.65 9.06 -9.85
N SER A 191 -0.46 9.63 -9.83
CA SER A 191 0.42 9.64 -8.66
C SER A 191 -0.21 10.37 -7.48
N GLU A 192 -0.82 11.52 -7.71
CA GLU A 192 -1.54 12.28 -6.68
C GLU A 192 -2.70 11.47 -6.10
N ARG A 193 -3.46 10.81 -6.96
CA ARG A 193 -4.59 9.96 -6.55
C ARG A 193 -4.15 8.80 -5.67
N VAL A 194 -3.12 8.07 -6.07
CA VAL A 194 -2.55 6.96 -5.29
C VAL A 194 -1.96 7.46 -3.97
N HIS A 195 -1.24 8.57 -4.00
CA HIS A 195 -0.68 9.20 -2.80
C HIS A 195 -1.77 9.59 -1.81
N THR A 196 -2.84 10.21 -2.28
CA THR A 196 -3.99 10.60 -1.44
C THR A 196 -4.66 9.39 -0.81
N ILE A 197 -4.87 8.30 -1.56
CA ILE A 197 -5.40 7.05 -1.02
C ILE A 197 -4.50 6.51 0.10
N ASN A 198 -3.20 6.48 -0.12
CA ASN A 198 -2.25 6.00 0.89
C ASN A 198 -2.25 6.86 2.15
N GLN A 199 -2.37 8.17 2.01
CA GLN A 199 -2.49 9.10 3.15
C GLN A 199 -3.79 8.87 3.93
N LEU A 200 -4.91 8.69 3.24
CA LEU A 200 -6.19 8.38 3.88
C LEU A 200 -6.16 7.01 4.58
N LEU A 201 -5.58 5.99 3.97
CA LEU A 201 -5.40 4.69 4.60
C LEU A 201 -4.56 4.77 5.86
N LYS A 202 -3.49 5.54 5.85
CA LYS A 202 -2.68 5.81 7.06
C LYS A 202 -3.51 6.48 8.14
N ALA A 203 -4.27 7.49 7.78
CA ALA A 203 -5.12 8.21 8.74
C ALA A 203 -6.17 7.29 9.39
N TYR A 204 -6.75 6.36 8.63
CA TYR A 204 -7.75 5.43 9.13
C TYR A 204 -7.19 4.24 9.92
N THR A 205 -5.93 3.86 9.70
CA THR A 205 -5.40 2.59 10.20
C THR A 205 -4.20 2.73 11.13
N MET A 206 -3.41 3.79 10.99
CA MET A 206 -2.16 3.96 11.73
C MET A 206 -2.24 5.01 12.84
N PHE A 207 -3.17 5.94 12.75
CA PHE A 207 -3.41 6.92 13.80
C PHE A 207 -4.58 6.45 14.66
N GLU A 208 -4.35 6.36 15.96
CA GLU A 208 -5.45 6.16 16.91
C GLU A 208 -6.35 7.38 16.85
N LYS A 209 -7.64 7.15 16.67
CA LYS A 209 -8.61 8.17 17.04
C LYS A 209 -8.56 8.25 18.55
N ASP A 210 -8.11 9.38 19.08
CA ASP A 210 -8.39 9.73 20.45
C ASP A 210 -9.91 9.76 20.61
N ASP A 211 -10.44 8.77 21.33
CA ASP A 211 -11.86 8.73 21.71
C ASP A 211 -12.10 9.73 22.84
#